data_846642a84a1791811513b622a698912b
#
_entry.id   846642a84a1791811513b622a698912b
#
_cell.length_a   1.000
_cell.length_b   1.000
_cell.length_c   1.000
_cell.angle_alpha   90.00
_cell.angle_beta   90.00
_cell.angle_gamma   90.00
#
_symmetry.space_group_name_H-M   'P 1'
#
loop_
_entity.id
_entity.type
_entity.pdbx_description
1 polymer ?
#
loop_
_entity_poly.entity_id
_entity_poly.type
_entity_poly.pdbx_seq_one_letter_code
_entity_poly.pdbx_strand_id
1 'polypeptide(L)'
;MNKNDDSKALLKALESANDQESLFYLVRVCSKKSDFVLFQEHISDIPNDDKVLLLISLTSRADRKKLKELARQLYNKSEEQHSLLSESKIKIKLRAKLDLTLERLGVTQITKKSKVVKEIGEVAETGNHTLALYNTYGGNWNHPHFKSIFKASNLCASFDLDLALINFPEISSEKLFKEIKKEMRLPNDGYIKSLLDKNRVKFFKKEIDESWSGAVVATTESPDSSKSSLPEGRLCMVMGLGPKGLPTSFISKSKYNFELTGSNIGFETGTAMGAISAHLNYLKY
;
A
#
# COMPACT_ATOMS: atom_id res chain seq x y z
N MET A 1 -22.21 10.02 -39.29
CA MET A 1 -20.86 10.55 -38.95
C MET A 1 -19.84 9.62 -39.57
N ASN A 2 -19.01 10.15 -40.49
CA ASN A 2 -18.06 9.37 -41.28
C ASN A 2 -16.89 8.89 -40.42
N LYS A 3 -16.61 7.59 -40.47
CA LYS A 3 -15.49 6.94 -39.72
C LYS A 3 -14.09 7.55 -40.02
N ASN A 4 -13.95 8.29 -41.10
CA ASN A 4 -12.71 8.98 -41.48
C ASN A 4 -12.48 10.33 -40.78
N ASP A 5 -13.52 10.96 -40.24
CA ASP A 5 -13.38 12.28 -39.65
C ASP A 5 -12.77 12.22 -38.23
N ASP A 6 -13.03 11.15 -37.48
CA ASP A 6 -12.51 10.99 -36.12
C ASP A 6 -10.98 10.83 -36.11
N SER A 7 -10.41 10.06 -37.04
CA SER A 7 -8.95 9.86 -37.11
C SER A 7 -8.20 11.10 -37.59
N LYS A 8 -8.81 11.91 -38.46
CA LYS A 8 -8.26 13.22 -38.86
C LYS A 8 -8.28 14.21 -37.70
N ALA A 9 -9.36 14.22 -36.90
CA ALA A 9 -9.45 15.05 -35.72
C ALA A 9 -8.40 14.68 -34.67
N LEU A 10 -8.15 13.38 -34.46
CA LEU A 10 -7.11 12.91 -33.56
C LEU A 10 -5.73 13.31 -34.06
N LEU A 11 -5.42 13.15 -35.34
CA LEU A 11 -4.14 13.54 -35.92
C LEU A 11 -3.87 15.03 -35.72
N LYS A 12 -4.84 15.88 -36.03
CA LYS A 12 -4.73 17.32 -35.79
C LYS A 12 -4.53 17.69 -34.34
N ALA A 13 -5.19 16.96 -33.42
CA ALA A 13 -5.01 17.18 -31.99
C ALA A 13 -3.63 16.74 -31.52
N LEU A 14 -3.08 15.62 -32.06
CA LEU A 14 -1.72 15.16 -31.78
C LEU A 14 -0.68 16.16 -32.25
N GLU A 15 -0.82 16.67 -33.49
CA GLU A 15 0.07 17.72 -34.06
C GLU A 15 0.07 19.02 -33.22
N SER A 16 -1.02 19.30 -32.53
CA SER A 16 -1.17 20.49 -31.66
C SER A 16 -0.75 20.24 -30.21
N ALA A 17 -0.48 19.00 -29.81
CA ALA A 17 -0.13 18.64 -28.45
C ALA A 17 1.35 18.91 -28.18
N ASN A 18 1.66 20.00 -27.47
CA ASN A 18 3.02 20.47 -27.21
C ASN A 18 3.54 20.04 -25.82
N ASP A 19 2.75 19.35 -25.02
CA ASP A 19 3.09 18.94 -23.67
C ASP A 19 2.61 17.51 -23.36
N GLN A 20 3.23 16.93 -22.34
CA GLN A 20 2.96 15.57 -21.92
C GLN A 20 1.51 15.36 -21.43
N GLU A 21 0.93 16.35 -20.75
CA GLU A 21 -0.43 16.27 -20.21
C GLU A 21 -1.47 16.18 -21.33
N SER A 22 -1.31 16.99 -22.35
CA SER A 22 -2.14 16.94 -23.56
C SER A 22 -2.06 15.58 -24.24
N LEU A 23 -0.88 14.99 -24.37
CA LEU A 23 -0.71 13.64 -24.92
C LEU A 23 -1.40 12.57 -24.05
N PHE A 24 -1.31 12.65 -22.73
CA PHE A 24 -2.04 11.73 -21.84
C PHE A 24 -3.55 11.88 -21.94
N TYR A 25 -4.04 13.09 -22.16
CA TYR A 25 -5.46 13.31 -22.43
C TYR A 25 -5.87 12.62 -23.72
N LEU A 26 -5.11 12.75 -24.81
CA LEU A 26 -5.39 12.14 -26.09
C LEU A 26 -5.34 10.61 -26.07
N VAL A 27 -4.54 9.98 -25.22
CA VAL A 27 -4.60 8.53 -24.96
C VAL A 27 -6.01 8.09 -24.55
N ARG A 28 -6.73 8.91 -23.78
CA ARG A 28 -8.08 8.56 -23.28
C ARG A 28 -9.14 8.53 -24.39
N VAL A 29 -8.94 9.26 -25.47
CA VAL A 29 -9.88 9.29 -26.60
C VAL A 29 -9.63 8.17 -27.61
N CYS A 30 -8.44 7.53 -27.64
CA CYS A 30 -8.17 6.38 -28.51
C CYS A 30 -9.19 5.26 -28.29
N SER A 31 -9.81 4.80 -29.37
CA SER A 31 -10.87 3.78 -29.30
C SER A 31 -10.79 2.71 -30.37
N LYS A 32 -10.19 3.00 -31.52
CA LYS A 32 -10.02 2.10 -32.68
C LYS A 32 -8.55 1.79 -32.90
N LYS A 33 -8.26 0.66 -33.57
CA LYS A 33 -6.87 0.25 -33.85
C LYS A 33 -6.08 1.33 -34.57
N SER A 34 -6.71 2.03 -35.53
CA SER A 34 -6.10 3.15 -36.26
C SER A 34 -5.62 4.29 -35.34
N ASP A 35 -6.39 4.61 -34.30
CA ASP A 35 -6.05 5.69 -33.39
C ASP A 35 -4.73 5.38 -32.65
N PHE A 36 -4.56 4.12 -32.24
CA PHE A 36 -3.34 3.67 -31.54
C PHE A 36 -2.12 3.65 -32.47
N VAL A 37 -2.31 3.34 -33.74
CA VAL A 37 -1.23 3.37 -34.74
C VAL A 37 -0.76 4.81 -34.96
N LEU A 38 -1.69 5.74 -35.23
CA LEU A 38 -1.39 7.17 -35.37
C LEU A 38 -0.68 7.73 -34.15
N PHE A 39 -1.14 7.36 -32.96
CA PHE A 39 -0.51 7.82 -31.73
C PHE A 39 0.92 7.29 -31.59
N GLN A 40 1.17 6.01 -31.90
CA GLN A 40 2.51 5.42 -31.86
C GLN A 40 3.48 6.10 -32.82
N GLU A 41 3.04 6.44 -34.02
CA GLU A 41 3.84 7.17 -35.03
C GLU A 41 4.21 8.55 -34.50
N HIS A 42 3.24 9.26 -33.90
CA HIS A 42 3.45 10.60 -33.37
C HIS A 42 4.45 10.64 -32.20
N ILE A 43 4.46 9.63 -31.32
CA ILE A 43 5.38 9.58 -30.18
C ILE A 43 6.76 9.01 -30.53
N SER A 44 7.07 8.77 -31.80
CA SER A 44 8.37 8.20 -32.22
C SER A 44 9.54 9.02 -31.75
N ASP A 45 9.42 10.35 -31.77
CA ASP A 45 10.47 11.32 -31.50
C ASP A 45 10.48 11.88 -30.07
N ILE A 46 9.58 11.37 -29.22
CA ILE A 46 9.51 11.77 -27.81
C ILE A 46 10.66 11.14 -27.00
N PRO A 47 11.21 11.81 -25.95
CA PRO A 47 12.22 11.24 -25.07
C PRO A 47 11.85 9.87 -24.52
N ASN A 48 12.84 9.00 -24.32
CA ASN A 48 12.64 7.58 -24.02
C ASN A 48 11.79 7.29 -22.79
N ASP A 49 11.95 8.03 -21.69
CA ASP A 49 11.19 7.82 -20.47
C ASP A 49 9.72 8.23 -20.60
N ASP A 50 9.43 9.37 -21.21
CA ASP A 50 8.07 9.83 -21.52
C ASP A 50 7.40 8.90 -22.52
N LYS A 51 8.12 8.43 -23.53
CA LYS A 51 7.66 7.45 -24.50
C LYS A 51 7.24 6.14 -23.85
N VAL A 52 8.05 5.61 -22.94
CA VAL A 52 7.69 4.40 -22.17
C VAL A 52 6.40 4.62 -21.38
N LEU A 53 6.25 5.76 -20.72
CA LEU A 53 5.06 6.08 -19.94
C LEU A 53 3.80 6.20 -20.79
N LEU A 54 3.90 6.82 -21.97
CA LEU A 54 2.81 6.93 -22.94
C LEU A 54 2.43 5.56 -23.53
N LEU A 55 3.40 4.72 -23.87
CA LEU A 55 3.17 3.36 -24.36
C LEU A 55 2.47 2.48 -23.33
N ILE A 56 2.85 2.57 -22.04
CA ILE A 56 2.16 1.90 -20.92
C ILE A 56 0.69 2.37 -20.84
N SER A 57 0.46 3.65 -21.01
CA SER A 57 -0.88 4.25 -20.95
C SER A 57 -1.75 3.80 -22.14
N LEU A 58 -1.18 3.75 -23.35
CA LEU A 58 -1.82 3.20 -24.55
C LEU A 58 -2.15 1.72 -24.38
N THR A 59 -1.23 0.92 -23.83
CA THR A 59 -1.44 -0.49 -23.54
C THR A 59 -2.66 -0.69 -22.64
N SER A 60 -2.71 0.04 -21.52
CA SER A 60 -3.84 0.00 -20.59
C SER A 60 -5.15 0.46 -21.21
N ARG A 61 -5.10 1.38 -22.17
CA ARG A 61 -6.28 1.84 -22.91
C ARG A 61 -6.77 0.81 -23.92
N ALA A 62 -5.86 0.21 -24.69
CA ALA A 62 -6.17 -0.85 -25.66
C ALA A 62 -6.79 -2.07 -24.95
N ASP A 63 -6.28 -2.48 -23.79
CA ASP A 63 -6.84 -3.55 -23.01
C ASP A 63 -8.29 -3.24 -22.56
N ARG A 64 -8.54 -2.06 -22.03
CA ARG A 64 -9.92 -1.61 -21.69
C ARG A 64 -10.87 -1.58 -22.87
N LYS A 65 -10.36 -1.39 -24.08
CA LYS A 65 -11.14 -1.46 -25.33
C LYS A 65 -11.24 -2.87 -25.89
N LYS A 66 -10.78 -3.88 -25.15
CA LYS A 66 -10.77 -5.32 -25.53
C LYS A 66 -9.95 -5.62 -26.80
N LEU A 67 -8.99 -4.75 -27.14
CA LEU A 67 -8.06 -4.93 -28.25
C LEU A 67 -6.81 -5.69 -27.76
N LYS A 68 -7.00 -6.93 -27.31
CA LYS A 68 -5.98 -7.72 -26.59
C LYS A 68 -4.66 -7.87 -27.35
N GLU A 69 -4.72 -8.18 -28.63
CA GLU A 69 -3.51 -8.36 -29.44
C GLU A 69 -2.72 -7.05 -29.57
N LEU A 70 -3.42 -5.94 -29.81
CA LEU A 70 -2.79 -4.63 -29.86
C LEU A 70 -2.20 -4.22 -28.49
N ALA A 71 -2.90 -4.53 -27.41
CA ALA A 71 -2.39 -4.26 -26.07
C ALA A 71 -1.08 -5.03 -25.78
N ARG A 72 -0.96 -6.28 -26.25
CA ARG A 72 0.29 -7.05 -26.17
C ARG A 72 1.42 -6.46 -27.02
N GLN A 73 1.13 -6.04 -28.24
CA GLN A 73 2.11 -5.38 -29.11
C GLN A 73 2.62 -4.07 -28.48
N LEU A 74 1.73 -3.25 -27.95
CA LEU A 74 2.09 -2.01 -27.24
C LEU A 74 2.91 -2.29 -25.98
N TYR A 75 2.56 -3.33 -25.24
CA TYR A 75 3.34 -3.76 -24.09
C TYR A 75 4.77 -4.14 -24.46
N ASN A 76 4.94 -4.98 -25.51
CA ASN A 76 6.27 -5.40 -25.97
C ASN A 76 7.12 -4.20 -26.42
N LYS A 77 6.53 -3.22 -27.10
CA LYS A 77 7.22 -1.97 -27.42
C LYS A 77 7.60 -1.15 -26.18
N SER A 78 6.76 -1.16 -25.15
CA SER A 78 7.06 -0.49 -23.90
C SER A 78 8.27 -1.14 -23.19
N GLU A 79 8.35 -2.46 -23.20
CA GLU A 79 9.48 -3.23 -22.66
C GLU A 79 10.78 -2.94 -23.42
N GLU A 80 10.72 -2.94 -24.75
CA GLU A 80 11.85 -2.62 -25.61
C GLU A 80 12.38 -1.22 -25.29
N GLN A 81 11.53 -0.20 -25.28
CA GLN A 81 11.93 1.18 -24.97
C GLN A 81 12.44 1.32 -23.53
N HIS A 82 11.83 0.61 -22.58
CA HIS A 82 12.31 0.60 -21.19
C HIS A 82 13.73 0.01 -21.06
N SER A 83 14.06 -1.00 -21.84
CA SER A 83 15.40 -1.62 -21.83
C SER A 83 16.51 -0.64 -22.25
N LEU A 84 16.17 0.34 -23.09
CA LEU A 84 17.10 1.37 -23.58
C LEU A 84 17.35 2.51 -22.56
N LEU A 85 16.58 2.58 -21.48
CA LEU A 85 16.77 3.63 -20.46
C LEU A 85 18.03 3.37 -19.63
N SER A 86 18.75 4.44 -19.32
CA SER A 86 19.84 4.39 -18.33
C SER A 86 19.32 4.10 -16.94
N GLU A 87 20.15 3.51 -16.08
CA GLU A 87 19.79 3.21 -14.69
C GLU A 87 19.46 4.50 -13.92
N SER A 88 18.23 4.58 -13.43
CA SER A 88 17.72 5.77 -12.73
C SER A 88 16.52 5.41 -11.84
N LYS A 89 16.17 6.31 -10.92
CA LYS A 89 14.93 6.18 -10.12
C LYS A 89 13.67 6.15 -11.00
N ILE A 90 13.71 6.79 -12.17
CA ILE A 90 12.61 6.83 -13.13
C ILE A 90 12.47 5.46 -13.78
N LYS A 91 13.57 4.84 -14.24
CA LYS A 91 13.55 3.48 -14.81
C LYS A 91 12.93 2.47 -13.86
N ILE A 92 13.28 2.51 -12.57
CA ILE A 92 12.71 1.63 -11.55
C ILE A 92 11.19 1.84 -11.42
N LYS A 93 10.72 3.09 -11.42
CA LYS A 93 9.28 3.41 -11.34
C LYS A 93 8.52 2.94 -12.60
N LEU A 94 9.13 3.09 -13.77
CA LEU A 94 8.54 2.63 -15.03
C LEU A 94 8.47 1.11 -15.08
N ARG A 95 9.49 0.39 -14.58
CA ARG A 95 9.47 -1.06 -14.44
C ARG A 95 8.28 -1.55 -13.61
N ALA A 96 8.05 -0.94 -12.46
CA ALA A 96 6.91 -1.31 -11.62
C ALA A 96 5.55 -1.10 -12.33
N LYS A 97 5.42 -0.04 -13.16
CA LYS A 97 4.21 0.18 -13.96
C LYS A 97 4.05 -0.86 -15.08
N LEU A 98 5.15 -1.27 -15.71
CA LEU A 98 5.15 -2.33 -16.72
C LEU A 98 4.69 -3.66 -16.13
N ASP A 99 5.22 -4.04 -14.97
CA ASP A 99 4.85 -5.29 -14.28
C ASP A 99 3.36 -5.32 -13.92
N LEU A 100 2.81 -4.22 -13.40
CA LEU A 100 1.37 -4.08 -13.13
C LEU A 100 0.52 -4.17 -14.41
N THR A 101 1.03 -3.66 -15.52
CA THR A 101 0.32 -3.70 -16.80
C THR A 101 0.31 -5.11 -17.37
N LEU A 102 1.42 -5.84 -17.26
CA LEU A 102 1.53 -7.24 -17.68
C LEU A 102 0.57 -8.14 -16.90
N GLU A 103 0.50 -7.95 -15.58
CA GLU A 103 -0.43 -8.68 -14.72
C GLU A 103 -1.89 -8.47 -15.14
N ARG A 104 -2.27 -7.23 -15.49
CA ARG A 104 -3.63 -6.90 -15.96
C ARG A 104 -3.96 -7.53 -17.31
N LEU A 105 -2.98 -7.66 -18.20
CA LEU A 105 -3.15 -8.31 -19.49
C LEU A 105 -3.37 -9.82 -19.39
N GLY A 106 -3.22 -10.41 -18.21
CA GLY A 106 -3.34 -11.86 -17.98
C GLY A 106 -2.29 -12.66 -18.74
N VAL A 107 -1.22 -12.02 -19.18
CA VAL A 107 -0.07 -12.67 -19.77
C VAL A 107 0.81 -13.15 -18.62
N THR A 108 0.54 -14.35 -18.15
CA THR A 108 1.50 -15.10 -17.34
C THR A 108 2.66 -15.44 -18.26
N GLN A 109 3.58 -14.53 -18.45
CA GLN A 109 4.89 -14.93 -18.89
C GLN A 109 5.48 -15.74 -17.73
N ILE A 110 5.66 -17.03 -17.98
CA ILE A 110 6.71 -17.81 -17.32
C ILE A 110 8.08 -17.33 -17.91
N THR A 111 8.31 -16.05 -17.94
CA THR A 111 9.66 -15.56 -17.84
C THR A 111 10.04 -15.86 -16.43
N LYS A 112 11.09 -16.65 -16.21
CA LYS A 112 11.83 -16.63 -14.97
C LYS A 112 11.90 -15.17 -14.57
N LYS A 113 10.92 -14.72 -13.74
CA LYS A 113 11.10 -13.53 -12.94
C LYS A 113 12.46 -13.81 -12.34
N SER A 114 13.49 -13.06 -12.71
CA SER A 114 14.45 -12.73 -11.70
C SER A 114 13.57 -12.20 -10.60
N LYS A 115 13.23 -13.07 -9.65
CA LYS A 115 12.74 -12.66 -8.38
C LYS A 115 13.81 -11.68 -7.90
N VAL A 116 13.61 -10.39 -8.17
CA VAL A 116 13.74 -9.46 -7.10
C VAL A 116 12.48 -9.69 -6.27
N VAL A 117 12.38 -10.89 -5.71
CA VAL A 117 11.95 -11.01 -4.35
C VAL A 117 12.90 -10.03 -3.69
N LYS A 118 12.47 -8.81 -3.38
CA LYS A 118 12.94 -8.18 -2.17
C LYS A 118 12.81 -9.34 -1.20
N GLU A 119 13.95 -9.93 -0.85
CA GLU A 119 13.99 -10.80 0.30
C GLU A 119 13.26 -9.99 1.33
N ILE A 120 12.11 -10.49 1.77
CA ILE A 120 11.37 -9.88 2.85
C ILE A 120 12.42 -9.91 3.92
N GLY A 121 13.01 -8.73 4.25
CA GLY A 121 14.15 -8.66 5.13
C GLY A 121 13.78 -9.48 6.35
N GLU A 122 14.66 -10.33 6.82
CA GLU A 122 14.36 -11.29 7.85
C GLU A 122 13.76 -10.52 9.04
N VAL A 123 12.48 -10.77 9.32
CA VAL A 123 11.81 -10.13 10.45
C VAL A 123 12.43 -10.73 11.71
N ALA A 124 12.92 -9.91 12.63
CA ALA A 124 13.52 -10.38 13.89
C ALA A 124 12.56 -11.28 14.69
N GLU A 125 13.08 -12.09 15.59
CA GLU A 125 12.26 -13.02 16.40
C GLU A 125 11.30 -12.29 17.35
N THR A 126 11.70 -11.11 17.85
CA THR A 126 10.87 -10.26 18.75
C THR A 126 10.95 -8.82 18.31
N GLY A 127 9.86 -8.07 18.46
CA GLY A 127 9.84 -6.63 18.25
C GLY A 127 10.40 -5.86 19.45
N ASN A 128 10.96 -4.68 19.17
CA ASN A 128 11.47 -3.81 20.25
C ASN A 128 10.35 -3.17 21.07
N HIS A 129 9.25 -2.84 20.42
CA HIS A 129 8.03 -2.27 20.98
C HIS A 129 6.80 -2.96 20.37
N THR A 130 5.61 -2.60 20.81
CA THR A 130 4.35 -3.15 20.32
C THR A 130 3.43 -2.06 19.78
N LEU A 131 2.96 -2.21 18.56
CA LEU A 131 1.82 -1.48 18.03
C LEU A 131 0.55 -2.27 18.35
N ALA A 132 -0.42 -1.65 19.04
CA ALA A 132 -1.64 -2.33 19.42
C ALA A 132 -2.87 -1.67 18.79
N LEU A 133 -3.69 -2.49 18.13
CA LEU A 133 -4.94 -2.08 17.49
C LEU A 133 -6.12 -2.50 18.35
N TYR A 134 -6.91 -1.54 18.82
CA TYR A 134 -8.12 -1.78 19.58
C TYR A 134 -9.35 -1.77 18.67
N ASN A 135 -10.08 -2.89 18.63
CA ASN A 135 -11.34 -2.99 17.89
C ASN A 135 -12.47 -2.24 18.61
N THR A 136 -12.89 -1.12 18.05
CA THR A 136 -13.98 -0.28 18.58
C THR A 136 -15.35 -0.57 17.95
N TYR A 137 -15.44 -1.58 17.10
CA TYR A 137 -16.65 -1.95 16.35
C TYR A 137 -17.41 -3.12 17.00
N GLY A 138 -17.61 -3.06 18.31
CA GLY A 138 -18.46 -4.02 19.04
C GLY A 138 -17.91 -5.43 19.15
N GLY A 139 -16.60 -5.64 18.95
CA GLY A 139 -15.96 -6.96 19.08
C GLY A 139 -16.24 -7.94 17.91
N ASN A 140 -16.82 -7.48 16.80
CA ASN A 140 -17.04 -8.26 15.61
C ASN A 140 -15.98 -8.01 14.54
N TRP A 141 -15.76 -8.99 13.65
CA TRP A 141 -14.94 -8.78 12.45
C TRP A 141 -15.68 -7.95 11.41
N ASN A 142 -15.02 -6.94 10.87
CA ASN A 142 -15.48 -6.13 9.74
C ASN A 142 -14.39 -6.04 8.67
N HIS A 143 -14.77 -5.80 7.43
CA HIS A 143 -13.83 -5.64 6.31
C HIS A 143 -12.68 -4.62 6.58
N PRO A 144 -12.92 -3.43 7.18
CA PRO A 144 -11.83 -2.49 7.50
C PRO A 144 -10.76 -3.05 8.42
N HIS A 145 -11.08 -4.02 9.28
CA HIS A 145 -10.12 -4.64 10.20
C HIS A 145 -8.99 -5.37 9.47
N PHE A 146 -9.32 -6.19 8.48
CA PHE A 146 -8.33 -6.93 7.70
C PHE A 146 -7.37 -5.97 6.99
N LYS A 147 -7.89 -4.86 6.44
CA LYS A 147 -7.09 -3.80 5.82
C LYS A 147 -6.17 -3.12 6.83
N SER A 148 -6.66 -2.83 8.03
CA SER A 148 -5.87 -2.19 9.10
C SER A 148 -4.77 -3.13 9.60
N ILE A 149 -5.09 -4.40 9.84
CA ILE A 149 -4.11 -5.41 10.27
C ILE A 149 -3.04 -5.61 9.19
N PHE A 150 -3.41 -5.65 7.92
CA PHE A 150 -2.44 -5.73 6.82
C PHE A 150 -1.51 -4.52 6.79
N LYS A 151 -2.02 -3.30 6.92
CA LYS A 151 -1.20 -2.08 6.99
C LYS A 151 -0.28 -2.08 8.22
N ALA A 152 -0.82 -2.44 9.38
CA ALA A 152 -0.06 -2.55 10.61
C ALA A 152 1.06 -3.58 10.51
N SER A 153 0.82 -4.74 9.90
CA SER A 153 1.85 -5.77 9.72
C SER A 153 3.02 -5.29 8.89
N ASN A 154 2.77 -4.47 7.85
CA ASN A 154 3.83 -3.87 7.06
C ASN A 154 4.67 -2.88 7.89
N LEU A 155 4.03 -2.07 8.74
CA LEU A 155 4.71 -1.16 9.65
C LEU A 155 5.48 -1.92 10.71
N CYS A 156 4.87 -2.94 11.33
CA CYS A 156 5.53 -3.78 12.32
C CYS A 156 6.79 -4.47 11.78
N ALA A 157 6.72 -4.99 10.57
CA ALA A 157 7.90 -5.57 9.91
C ALA A 157 8.98 -4.53 9.58
N SER A 158 8.57 -3.31 9.16
CA SER A 158 9.49 -2.24 8.75
C SER A 158 10.18 -1.56 9.94
N PHE A 159 9.50 -1.45 11.07
CA PHE A 159 9.98 -0.76 12.27
C PHE A 159 10.32 -1.71 13.43
N ASP A 160 10.33 -3.01 13.15
CA ASP A 160 10.63 -4.06 14.12
C ASP A 160 9.74 -4.00 15.38
N LEU A 161 8.42 -3.95 15.15
CA LEU A 161 7.38 -3.91 16.17
C LEU A 161 6.59 -5.21 16.22
N ASP A 162 6.13 -5.61 17.41
CA ASP A 162 5.10 -6.63 17.55
C ASP A 162 3.70 -6.03 17.33
N LEU A 163 2.72 -6.87 16.99
CA LEU A 163 1.34 -6.46 16.73
C LEU A 163 0.39 -7.08 17.75
N ALA A 164 -0.25 -6.24 18.56
CA ALA A 164 -1.33 -6.65 19.46
C ALA A 164 -2.70 -6.33 18.86
N LEU A 165 -3.62 -7.29 18.91
CA LEU A 165 -5.00 -7.17 18.45
C LEU A 165 -5.93 -7.29 19.67
N ILE A 166 -6.56 -6.17 20.06
CA ILE A 166 -7.34 -6.06 21.30
C ILE A 166 -8.82 -5.99 20.97
N ASN A 167 -9.64 -6.70 21.74
CA ASN A 167 -11.10 -6.75 21.56
C ASN A 167 -11.54 -7.27 20.17
N PHE A 168 -10.73 -8.11 19.54
CA PHE A 168 -11.12 -8.86 18.35
C PHE A 168 -11.65 -10.24 18.72
N PRO A 169 -12.60 -10.81 17.95
CA PRO A 169 -12.94 -12.21 18.10
C PRO A 169 -11.73 -13.09 17.81
N GLU A 170 -11.55 -14.13 18.62
CA GLU A 170 -10.48 -15.08 18.41
C GLU A 170 -10.59 -15.76 17.03
N ILE A 171 -9.46 -15.87 16.36
CA ILE A 171 -9.32 -16.52 15.07
C ILE A 171 -7.93 -17.18 15.03
N SER A 172 -7.81 -18.36 14.43
CA SER A 172 -6.50 -18.98 14.26
C SER A 172 -5.61 -18.15 13.30
N SER A 173 -4.31 -18.20 13.50
CA SER A 173 -3.33 -17.50 12.65
C SER A 173 -3.51 -17.83 11.17
N GLU A 174 -3.79 -19.10 10.84
CA GLU A 174 -4.03 -19.55 9.47
C GLU A 174 -5.30 -18.93 8.88
N LYS A 175 -6.40 -18.90 9.65
CA LYS A 175 -7.65 -18.31 9.20
C LYS A 175 -7.54 -16.81 9.05
N LEU A 176 -6.90 -16.12 9.99
CA LEU A 176 -6.61 -14.68 9.90
C LEU A 176 -5.81 -14.38 8.63
N PHE A 177 -4.76 -15.14 8.37
CA PHE A 177 -3.94 -14.96 7.18
C PHE A 177 -4.74 -15.16 5.89
N LYS A 178 -5.55 -16.23 5.82
CA LYS A 178 -6.42 -16.52 4.66
C LYS A 178 -7.40 -15.38 4.38
N GLU A 179 -8.06 -14.86 5.42
CA GLU A 179 -8.99 -13.75 5.27
C GLU A 179 -8.27 -12.46 4.82
N ILE A 180 -7.12 -12.11 5.41
CA ILE A 180 -6.34 -10.95 4.97
C ILE A 180 -5.89 -11.13 3.51
N LYS A 181 -5.39 -12.30 3.14
CA LYS A 181 -4.96 -12.60 1.77
C LYS A 181 -6.09 -12.42 0.76
N LYS A 182 -7.29 -12.92 1.10
CA LYS A 182 -8.50 -12.80 0.30
C LYS A 182 -8.96 -11.34 0.17
N GLU A 183 -9.12 -10.64 1.30
CA GLU A 183 -9.62 -9.27 1.34
C GLU A 183 -8.67 -8.27 0.67
N MET A 184 -7.38 -8.46 0.82
CA MET A 184 -6.35 -7.61 0.25
C MET A 184 -5.89 -8.06 -1.14
N ARG A 185 -6.39 -9.21 -1.65
CA ARG A 185 -5.99 -9.81 -2.94
C ARG A 185 -4.47 -9.91 -3.07
N LEU A 186 -3.82 -10.40 -2.03
CA LEU A 186 -2.36 -10.45 -1.99
C LEU A 186 -1.82 -11.54 -2.95
N PRO A 187 -0.86 -11.20 -3.81
CA PRO A 187 -0.25 -12.16 -4.72
C PRO A 187 0.74 -13.10 -4.00
N ASN A 188 1.27 -12.68 -2.88
CA ASN A 188 2.22 -13.41 -2.04
C ASN A 188 1.81 -13.35 -0.57
N ASP A 189 2.58 -13.98 0.30
CA ASP A 189 2.23 -14.11 1.71
C ASP A 189 2.44 -12.82 2.53
N GLY A 190 3.25 -11.88 2.03
CA GLY A 190 3.48 -10.60 2.69
C GLY A 190 4.10 -10.72 4.10
N TYR A 191 4.27 -9.58 4.75
CA TYR A 191 4.87 -9.51 6.10
C TYR A 191 3.99 -10.10 7.20
N ILE A 192 2.67 -10.10 7.01
CA ILE A 192 1.74 -10.66 8.02
C ILE A 192 2.01 -12.14 8.28
N LYS A 193 2.31 -12.93 7.22
CA LYS A 193 2.64 -14.35 7.38
C LYS A 193 3.91 -14.52 8.23
N SER A 194 4.97 -13.76 7.94
CA SER A 194 6.21 -13.81 8.69
C SER A 194 6.04 -13.43 10.16
N LEU A 195 5.23 -12.41 10.46
CA LEU A 195 4.92 -12.03 11.85
C LEU A 195 4.13 -13.11 12.59
N LEU A 196 3.15 -13.74 11.91
CA LEU A 196 2.36 -14.82 12.50
C LEU A 196 3.21 -16.06 12.77
N ASP A 197 4.09 -16.44 11.84
CA ASP A 197 4.99 -17.60 11.99
C ASP A 197 5.99 -17.43 13.14
N LYS A 198 6.36 -16.18 13.45
CA LYS A 198 7.25 -15.83 14.58
C LYS A 198 6.51 -15.49 15.87
N ASN A 199 5.21 -15.75 15.95
CA ASN A 199 4.36 -15.42 17.12
C ASN A 199 4.42 -13.94 17.54
N ARG A 200 4.67 -13.04 16.58
CA ARG A 200 4.73 -11.59 16.77
C ARG A 200 3.39 -10.90 16.60
N VAL A 201 2.31 -11.67 16.48
CA VAL A 201 0.92 -11.18 16.48
C VAL A 201 0.17 -11.88 17.61
N LYS A 202 -0.37 -11.14 18.57
CA LYS A 202 -1.17 -11.70 19.67
C LYS A 202 -2.54 -11.05 19.78
N PHE A 203 -3.51 -11.86 20.21
CA PHE A 203 -4.88 -11.43 20.52
C PHE A 203 -5.07 -11.25 22.02
N PHE A 204 -5.73 -10.15 22.40
CA PHE A 204 -6.11 -9.87 23.78
C PHE A 204 -7.59 -9.52 23.85
N LYS A 205 -8.32 -10.04 24.84
CA LYS A 205 -9.75 -9.73 25.01
C LYS A 205 -9.94 -8.32 25.60
N LYS A 206 -9.38 -8.06 26.75
CA LYS A 206 -9.48 -6.78 27.47
C LYS A 206 -8.16 -6.38 28.13
N GLU A 207 -7.49 -7.33 28.77
CA GLU A 207 -6.24 -7.13 29.48
C GLU A 207 -5.08 -7.52 28.58
N ILE A 208 -4.08 -6.67 28.54
CA ILE A 208 -2.88 -6.85 27.73
C ILE A 208 -1.80 -7.39 28.67
N ASP A 209 -1.16 -8.47 28.27
CA ASP A 209 -0.03 -9.02 28.98
C ASP A 209 1.21 -8.15 28.75
N GLU A 210 1.52 -7.28 29.72
CA GLU A 210 2.67 -6.36 29.66
C GLU A 210 4.02 -7.10 29.61
N SER A 211 4.09 -8.34 30.06
CA SER A 211 5.32 -9.14 29.96
C SER A 211 5.68 -9.46 28.51
N TRP A 212 4.65 -9.58 27.64
CA TRP A 212 4.82 -9.77 26.23
C TRP A 212 4.84 -8.45 25.44
N SER A 213 3.97 -7.52 25.78
CA SER A 213 3.74 -6.31 24.96
C SER A 213 4.64 -5.12 25.33
N GLY A 214 5.14 -5.08 26.55
CA GLY A 214 5.69 -3.88 27.15
C GLY A 214 4.62 -3.05 27.87
N ALA A 215 5.02 -1.95 28.48
CA ALA A 215 4.14 -1.07 29.23
C ALA A 215 3.03 -0.46 28.35
N VAL A 216 1.78 -0.58 28.79
CA VAL A 216 0.61 -0.16 28.00
C VAL A 216 0.41 1.34 28.07
N VAL A 217 0.41 1.98 26.90
CA VAL A 217 0.21 3.42 26.69
C VAL A 217 -1.01 3.65 25.80
N ALA A 218 -2.03 4.34 26.30
CA ALA A 218 -3.18 4.72 25.52
C ALA A 218 -2.87 5.95 24.66
N THR A 219 -3.01 5.86 23.32
CA THR A 219 -2.90 7.03 22.44
C THR A 219 -4.23 7.77 22.37
N THR A 220 -4.21 9.06 22.60
CA THR A 220 -5.40 9.91 22.63
C THR A 220 -5.06 11.34 22.23
N GLU A 221 -5.99 12.06 21.64
CA GLU A 221 -5.87 13.50 21.35
C GLU A 221 -6.06 14.38 22.60
N SER A 222 -6.57 13.81 23.68
CA SER A 222 -6.84 14.53 24.93
C SER A 222 -6.25 13.76 26.12
N PRO A 223 -4.91 13.76 26.28
CA PRO A 223 -4.25 13.03 27.35
C PRO A 223 -4.50 13.67 28.71
N ASP A 224 -4.56 12.84 29.74
CA ASP A 224 -4.45 13.30 31.11
C ASP A 224 -2.98 13.70 31.39
N SER A 225 -2.74 14.96 31.70
CA SER A 225 -1.40 15.51 31.92
C SER A 225 -0.63 14.79 33.04
N SER A 226 -1.33 14.23 34.05
CA SER A 226 -0.72 13.45 35.11
C SER A 226 -0.20 12.07 34.66
N LYS A 227 -0.58 11.63 33.45
CA LYS A 227 -0.23 10.33 32.86
C LYS A 227 0.63 10.44 31.59
N SER A 228 1.12 11.64 31.28
CA SER A 228 1.81 11.90 29.99
C SER A 228 3.29 11.52 29.97
N SER A 229 3.88 11.17 31.11
CA SER A 229 5.27 10.66 31.16
C SER A 229 5.32 9.21 30.68
N LEU A 230 6.04 8.94 29.60
CA LEU A 230 6.25 7.58 29.13
C LEU A 230 7.24 6.85 30.05
N PRO A 231 7.00 5.56 30.37
CA PRO A 231 7.96 4.74 31.10
C PRO A 231 9.16 4.38 30.21
N GLU A 232 10.27 4.06 30.83
CA GLU A 232 11.43 3.50 30.16
C GLU A 232 11.17 2.05 29.71
N GLY A 233 11.90 1.62 28.69
CA GLY A 233 11.89 0.25 28.19
C GLY A 233 10.85 -0.01 27.10
N ARG A 234 10.39 -1.25 27.04
CA ARG A 234 9.45 -1.68 26.00
C ARG A 234 8.05 -1.11 26.19
N LEU A 235 7.53 -0.49 25.14
CA LEU A 235 6.20 0.14 25.12
C LEU A 235 5.22 -0.61 24.23
N CYS A 236 3.95 -0.58 24.64
CA CYS A 236 2.81 -1.02 23.85
C CYS A 236 1.88 0.17 23.60
N MET A 237 1.98 0.81 22.45
CA MET A 237 1.11 1.93 22.09
C MET A 237 -0.19 1.44 21.50
N VAL A 238 -1.30 1.72 22.19
CA VAL A 238 -2.64 1.26 21.84
C VAL A 238 -3.41 2.37 21.14
N MET A 239 -3.95 2.08 19.96
CA MET A 239 -4.79 2.99 19.21
C MET A 239 -6.15 2.37 18.86
N GLY A 240 -7.19 3.18 18.80
CA GLY A 240 -8.53 2.75 18.40
C GLY A 240 -8.70 2.70 16.87
N LEU A 241 -9.40 1.67 16.38
CA LEU A 241 -9.68 1.47 14.95
C LEU A 241 -11.01 2.11 14.52
N GLY A 242 -11.32 3.28 14.91
CA GLY A 242 -12.57 3.91 14.51
C GLY A 242 -12.53 5.41 14.72
N PRO A 243 -13.53 6.13 14.20
CA PRO A 243 -13.54 7.60 14.25
C PRO A 243 -13.66 8.17 15.68
N LYS A 244 -14.02 7.34 16.66
CA LYS A 244 -14.10 7.73 18.06
C LYS A 244 -12.81 7.44 18.86
N GLY A 245 -11.77 6.92 18.20
CA GLY A 245 -10.53 6.55 18.90
C GLY A 245 -10.73 5.44 19.92
N LEU A 246 -9.92 5.43 20.99
CA LEU A 246 -10.04 4.48 22.09
C LEU A 246 -11.27 4.80 22.97
N PRO A 247 -11.90 3.77 23.57
CA PRO A 247 -12.97 4.00 24.55
C PRO A 247 -12.44 4.81 25.76
N THR A 248 -13.24 5.77 26.24
CA THR A 248 -12.90 6.59 27.41
C THR A 248 -12.57 5.72 28.63
N SER A 249 -13.28 4.59 28.78
CA SER A 249 -13.02 3.62 29.86
C SER A 249 -11.65 2.93 29.75
N PHE A 250 -11.09 2.81 28.54
CA PHE A 250 -9.73 2.31 28.35
C PHE A 250 -8.71 3.39 28.71
N ILE A 251 -8.90 4.61 28.18
CA ILE A 251 -8.00 5.76 28.43
C ILE A 251 -7.92 6.07 29.92
N SER A 252 -9.05 6.12 30.62
CA SER A 252 -9.10 6.44 32.06
C SER A 252 -8.42 5.39 32.96
N LYS A 253 -8.46 4.10 32.54
CA LYS A 253 -7.81 2.99 33.24
C LYS A 253 -6.33 2.85 32.92
N SER A 254 -5.89 3.38 31.78
CA SER A 254 -4.50 3.29 31.36
C SER A 254 -3.61 4.11 32.32
N LYS A 255 -2.46 3.53 32.66
CA LYS A 255 -1.47 4.18 33.50
C LYS A 255 -0.75 5.32 32.81
N TYR A 256 -0.60 5.20 31.48
CA TYR A 256 0.09 6.16 30.64
C TYR A 256 -0.78 6.56 29.46
N ASN A 257 -0.78 7.85 29.15
CA ASN A 257 -1.46 8.40 27.97
C ASN A 257 -0.44 9.13 27.09
N PHE A 258 -0.63 9.07 25.79
CA PHE A 258 0.26 9.72 24.85
C PHE A 258 -0.50 10.45 23.76
N GLU A 259 -0.12 11.68 23.49
CA GLU A 259 -0.61 12.52 22.39
C GLU A 259 0.53 12.74 21.41
N LEU A 260 0.25 12.48 20.12
CA LEU A 260 1.28 12.43 19.07
C LEU A 260 1.74 13.79 18.55
N THR A 261 0.88 14.82 18.65
CA THR A 261 1.08 16.09 17.92
C THR A 261 1.54 17.22 18.81
N GLY A 262 1.31 17.13 20.12
CA GLY A 262 1.46 18.25 21.05
C GLY A 262 0.40 19.33 20.89
N SER A 263 -0.60 19.12 20.01
CA SER A 263 -1.62 20.10 19.64
C SER A 263 -3.05 19.61 19.82
N ASN A 264 -3.23 18.45 20.44
CA ASN A 264 -4.53 17.80 20.66
C ASN A 264 -5.32 17.56 19.34
N ILE A 265 -4.61 17.20 18.28
CA ILE A 265 -5.19 16.92 16.95
C ILE A 265 -5.24 15.42 16.72
N GLY A 266 -6.45 14.89 16.50
CA GLY A 266 -6.66 13.48 16.13
C GLY A 266 -6.26 13.21 14.68
N PHE A 267 -5.61 12.08 14.43
CA PHE A 267 -5.30 11.59 13.09
C PHE A 267 -6.31 10.53 12.63
N GLU A 268 -6.48 10.43 11.31
CA GLU A 268 -7.16 9.27 10.75
C GLU A 268 -6.34 7.99 11.03
N THR A 269 -7.00 6.84 11.05
CA THR A 269 -6.43 5.56 11.51
C THR A 269 -5.11 5.20 10.84
N GLY A 270 -4.98 5.38 9.53
CA GLY A 270 -3.76 5.00 8.80
C GLY A 270 -2.60 5.94 9.10
N THR A 271 -2.87 7.23 9.21
CA THR A 271 -1.89 8.27 9.57
C THR A 271 -1.42 8.09 11.01
N ALA A 272 -2.34 7.88 11.96
CA ALA A 272 -2.02 7.60 13.36
C ALA A 272 -1.13 6.35 13.49
N MET A 273 -1.47 5.28 12.77
CA MET A 273 -0.71 4.04 12.77
C MET A 273 0.73 4.24 12.30
N GLY A 274 0.93 4.99 11.21
CA GLY A 274 2.24 5.33 10.70
C GLY A 274 3.04 6.21 11.67
N ALA A 275 2.42 7.25 12.24
CA ALA A 275 3.05 8.16 13.18
C ALA A 275 3.46 7.46 14.49
N ILE A 276 2.59 6.63 15.07
CA ILE A 276 2.90 5.80 16.25
C ILE A 276 4.07 4.87 15.97
N SER A 277 4.05 4.17 14.83
CA SER A 277 5.13 3.23 14.49
C SER A 277 6.47 3.93 14.31
N ALA A 278 6.49 5.10 13.67
CA ALA A 278 7.70 5.90 13.51
C ALA A 278 8.21 6.43 14.88
N HIS A 279 7.30 6.86 15.76
CA HIS A 279 7.65 7.34 17.09
C HIS A 279 8.27 6.21 17.94
N LEU A 280 7.64 5.02 17.95
CA LEU A 280 8.19 3.84 18.65
C LEU A 280 9.58 3.46 18.11
N ASN A 281 9.80 3.55 16.81
CA ASN A 281 11.11 3.28 16.23
C ASN A 281 12.15 4.33 16.63
N TYR A 282 11.75 5.60 16.79
CA TYR A 282 12.63 6.66 17.30
C TYR A 282 13.06 6.44 18.74
N LEU A 283 12.17 5.96 19.60
CA LEU A 283 12.44 5.67 21.01
C LEU A 283 13.40 4.47 21.22
N LYS A 284 13.71 3.73 20.15
CA LYS A 284 14.69 2.63 20.17
C LYS A 284 16.14 3.10 20.31
N TYR A 285 16.42 4.35 20.00
CA TYR A 285 17.75 4.97 19.99
C TYR A 285 17.87 6.06 21.06
#